data_4e1b23fc81255038519bf4b684e55fad
#
_entry.id   4e1b23fc81255038519bf4b684e55fad
#
_cell.length_a   1.000
_cell.length_b   1.000
_cell.length_c   1.000
_cell.angle_alpha   90.00
_cell.angle_beta   90.00
_cell.angle_gamma   90.00
#
_symmetry.space_group_name_H-M   'P 1'
#
loop_
_entity.id
_entity.type
_entity.pdbx_description
1 polymer ?
#
loop_
_entity_poly.entity_id
_entity_poly.type
_entity_poly.pdbx_seq_one_letter_code
_entity_poly.pdbx_strand_id
1 'polypeptide(L)'
;MKGTLLATLFFAAAAGSAYAQQQPQFTHYGFNGMALNPAYAGIKGYGEFNLIGRYQYFNYGNFGDANGSPRTGLFSASMPILATGGGVGAVVYYDQVGQSKMTNASLSYSQHIKLGEGKLGIGIQGIYTYLSKGTYIAIDKYDVNVPSGASDSKFDAGVGLWYESPKFYAGLSMNNLLRSKYTFKSAGIPDPQTGKIGGTPNQYIAENHAYFTAGYNIDASSSVVVTPTVLVKSVLPGDFSSSSKFSNSKNYSFEGGVRATIDDKYWIGANYRTEESISGLLGISFAKDNAVRLGYAFDFIAFNQDARAFSSHEIMLSYRLPKATVNTRPAIRTPRYSF
;
A
#
# COMPACT_ATOMS: atom_id res chain seq x y z
N MET A 1 -23.53 18.38 -22.72
CA MET A 1 -24.21 17.34 -21.93
C MET A 1 -23.32 16.15 -21.52
N LYS A 2 -22.26 15.75 -22.23
CA LYS A 2 -21.37 14.65 -21.80
C LYS A 2 -20.42 15.02 -20.67
N GLY A 3 -20.01 16.29 -20.55
CA GLY A 3 -19.10 16.74 -19.47
C GLY A 3 -19.77 16.90 -18.10
N THR A 4 -21.07 17.26 -18.08
CA THR A 4 -21.84 17.39 -16.84
C THR A 4 -22.16 16.02 -16.21
N LEU A 5 -22.35 14.99 -17.03
CA LEU A 5 -22.60 13.63 -16.53
C LEU A 5 -21.36 13.02 -15.83
N LEU A 6 -20.16 13.32 -16.33
CA LEU A 6 -18.89 12.89 -15.71
C LEU A 6 -18.64 13.60 -14.37
N ALA A 7 -18.96 14.91 -14.30
CA ALA A 7 -18.82 15.69 -13.07
C ALA A 7 -19.84 15.26 -11.99
N THR A 8 -21.06 14.88 -12.40
CA THR A 8 -22.09 14.43 -11.45
C THR A 8 -21.78 13.01 -10.89
N LEU A 9 -21.16 12.13 -11.70
CA LEU A 9 -20.65 10.84 -11.22
C LEU A 9 -19.48 11.02 -10.25
N PHE A 10 -18.65 12.04 -10.42
CA PHE A 10 -17.55 12.37 -9.52
C PHE A 10 -18.04 12.90 -8.16
N PHE A 11 -19.13 13.69 -8.13
CA PHE A 11 -19.69 14.24 -6.89
C PHE A 11 -20.56 13.26 -6.11
N ALA A 12 -21.19 12.28 -6.76
CA ALA A 12 -22.05 11.29 -6.09
C ALA A 12 -21.27 10.24 -5.28
N ALA A 13 -19.95 10.13 -5.46
CA ALA A 13 -19.10 9.20 -4.72
C ALA A 13 -18.64 9.74 -3.35
N ALA A 14 -19.00 10.99 -2.99
CA ALA A 14 -18.36 11.72 -1.88
C ALA A 14 -19.08 11.66 -0.52
N ALA A 15 -20.11 10.83 -0.33
CA ALA A 15 -20.88 10.82 0.91
C ALA A 15 -20.79 9.49 1.66
N GLY A 16 -19.68 9.24 2.36
CA GLY A 16 -19.53 8.04 3.17
C GLY A 16 -18.60 8.20 4.38
N SER A 17 -19.05 7.82 5.56
CA SER A 17 -18.29 7.88 6.82
C SER A 17 -17.14 6.84 6.83
N ALA A 18 -15.96 7.26 7.29
CA ALA A 18 -14.75 6.45 7.34
C ALA A 18 -14.87 5.24 8.28
N TYR A 19 -14.70 4.04 7.76
CA TYR A 19 -14.33 2.86 8.55
C TYR A 19 -12.80 2.83 8.70
N ALA A 20 -12.34 2.36 9.88
CA ALA A 20 -10.92 2.27 10.19
C ALA A 20 -10.17 1.46 9.12
N GLN A 21 -9.25 2.12 8.43
CA GLN A 21 -8.39 1.47 7.43
C GLN A 21 -7.48 0.46 8.13
N GLN A 22 -7.52 -0.79 7.69
CA GLN A 22 -6.71 -1.86 8.29
C GLN A 22 -5.28 -1.94 7.72
N GLN A 23 -5.01 -1.28 6.59
CA GLN A 23 -3.69 -1.25 5.97
C GLN A 23 -3.22 0.19 5.77
N PRO A 24 -1.92 0.49 5.98
CA PRO A 24 -1.38 1.83 5.85
C PRO A 24 -1.55 2.35 4.42
N GLN A 25 -1.68 3.68 4.29
CA GLN A 25 -1.82 4.38 3.03
C GLN A 25 -0.71 5.40 2.88
N PHE A 26 -0.15 5.49 1.66
CA PHE A 26 1.00 6.33 1.35
C PHE A 26 0.64 7.33 0.24
N THR A 27 1.14 8.55 0.36
CA THR A 27 0.94 9.60 -0.64
C THR A 27 1.83 9.38 -1.88
N HIS A 28 2.99 8.71 -1.70
CA HIS A 28 3.86 8.29 -2.80
C HIS A 28 3.45 6.95 -3.45
N TYR A 29 2.18 6.54 -3.38
CA TYR A 29 1.72 5.25 -3.94
C TYR A 29 2.08 5.06 -5.42
N GLY A 30 2.07 6.14 -6.21
CA GLY A 30 2.42 6.10 -7.64
C GLY A 30 3.90 5.78 -7.93
N PHE A 31 4.77 5.77 -6.91
CA PHE A 31 6.17 5.36 -7.01
C PHE A 31 6.41 3.95 -6.47
N ASN A 32 5.47 3.37 -5.74
CA ASN A 32 5.64 2.06 -5.08
C ASN A 32 4.47 1.13 -5.36
N GLY A 33 4.34 0.68 -6.62
CA GLY A 33 3.32 -0.29 -7.02
C GLY A 33 3.44 -1.63 -6.30
N MET A 34 4.66 -1.99 -5.82
CA MET A 34 4.89 -3.23 -5.08
C MET A 34 4.11 -3.30 -3.76
N ALA A 35 3.91 -2.16 -3.09
CA ALA A 35 3.13 -2.09 -1.86
C ALA A 35 1.63 -2.33 -2.09
N LEU A 36 1.14 -2.14 -3.33
CA LEU A 36 -0.27 -2.26 -3.67
C LEU A 36 -0.61 -3.60 -4.35
N ASN A 37 0.34 -4.18 -5.11
CA ASN A 37 0.00 -5.24 -6.04
C ASN A 37 1.17 -6.22 -6.26
N PRO A 38 0.99 -7.52 -5.99
CA PRO A 38 2.03 -8.52 -6.19
C PRO A 38 2.43 -8.67 -7.68
N ALA A 39 1.55 -8.37 -8.62
CA ALA A 39 1.84 -8.46 -10.05
C ALA A 39 2.81 -7.36 -10.55
N TYR A 40 3.08 -6.33 -9.72
CA TYR A 40 4.10 -5.32 -10.00
C TYR A 40 5.53 -5.88 -9.93
N ALA A 41 5.73 -7.02 -9.26
CA ALA A 41 7.05 -7.60 -9.04
C ALA A 41 7.81 -7.79 -10.37
N GLY A 42 8.91 -7.06 -10.56
CA GLY A 42 9.81 -7.13 -11.71
C GLY A 42 9.28 -6.62 -13.05
N ILE A 43 8.03 -6.13 -13.14
CA ILE A 43 7.40 -5.78 -14.43
C ILE A 43 8.08 -4.59 -15.13
N LYS A 44 8.68 -3.68 -14.36
CA LYS A 44 9.44 -2.53 -14.88
C LYS A 44 10.71 -2.94 -15.65
N GLY A 45 11.18 -4.20 -15.48
CA GLY A 45 12.36 -4.72 -16.14
C GLY A 45 13.70 -4.26 -15.53
N TYR A 46 13.67 -3.60 -14.38
CA TYR A 46 14.84 -3.25 -13.57
C TYR A 46 14.55 -3.56 -12.09
N GLY A 47 15.60 -3.69 -11.29
CA GLY A 47 15.46 -3.81 -9.84
C GLY A 47 15.12 -2.45 -9.24
N GLU A 48 14.20 -2.44 -8.28
CA GLU A 48 13.77 -1.23 -7.58
C GLU A 48 13.62 -1.51 -6.09
N PHE A 49 14.16 -0.60 -5.28
CA PHE A 49 14.04 -0.61 -3.83
C PHE A 49 13.40 0.69 -3.39
N ASN A 50 12.41 0.63 -2.49
CA ASN A 50 11.77 1.80 -1.93
C ASN A 50 11.74 1.71 -0.41
N LEU A 51 12.05 2.82 0.23
CA LEU A 51 11.90 3.04 1.67
C LEU A 51 10.98 4.24 1.86
N ILE A 52 9.91 4.08 2.61
CA ILE A 52 8.96 5.14 2.91
C ILE A 52 8.77 5.21 4.42
N GLY A 53 8.92 6.41 4.97
CA GLY A 53 8.57 6.73 6.35
C GLY A 53 7.42 7.72 6.38
N ARG A 54 6.36 7.41 7.12
CA ARG A 54 5.17 8.25 7.28
C ARG A 54 4.90 8.52 8.75
N TYR A 55 4.71 9.79 9.06
CA TYR A 55 4.24 10.27 10.35
C TYR A 55 2.88 10.92 10.15
N GLN A 56 1.83 10.21 10.55
CA GLN A 56 0.46 10.63 10.31
C GLN A 56 -0.06 11.44 11.50
N TYR A 57 -0.85 12.48 11.24
CA TYR A 57 -1.43 13.37 12.26
C TYR A 57 -0.37 13.92 13.21
N PHE A 58 0.58 14.69 12.65
CA PHE A 58 1.73 15.23 13.38
C PHE A 58 1.28 15.98 14.63
N ASN A 59 1.89 15.65 15.79
CA ASN A 59 1.53 16.17 17.12
C ASN A 59 0.12 15.79 17.62
N TYR A 60 -0.53 14.76 17.04
CA TYR A 60 -1.77 14.25 17.60
C TYR A 60 -1.49 13.48 18.91
N GLY A 61 -2.16 13.89 19.99
CA GLY A 61 -2.19 13.11 21.24
C GLY A 61 -1.02 13.33 22.18
N ASN A 62 -0.72 14.57 22.51
CA ASN A 62 -0.02 14.89 23.77
C ASN A 62 -0.92 14.67 25.01
N PHE A 63 -1.98 13.87 24.87
CA PHE A 63 -2.90 13.54 25.95
C PHE A 63 -2.53 12.19 26.56
N GLY A 64 -1.69 12.22 27.61
CA GLY A 64 -1.37 11.02 28.37
C GLY A 64 -0.34 10.10 27.69
N ASP A 65 -0.15 8.93 28.22
CA ASP A 65 0.97 7.99 28.08
C ASP A 65 1.31 7.42 26.70
N ALA A 66 0.67 7.82 25.62
CA ALA A 66 0.96 7.29 24.31
C ALA A 66 1.15 8.41 23.29
N ASN A 67 2.27 8.39 22.59
CA ASN A 67 2.43 9.09 21.32
C ASN A 67 1.32 8.63 20.35
N GLY A 68 0.19 9.33 20.33
CA GLY A 68 -1.03 8.94 19.62
C GLY A 68 -0.90 8.96 18.09
N SER A 69 0.08 9.71 17.56
CA SER A 69 0.30 9.85 16.13
C SER A 69 0.74 8.55 15.49
N PRO A 70 0.02 8.03 14.48
CA PRO A 70 0.42 6.85 13.75
C PRO A 70 1.76 7.03 13.03
N ARG A 71 2.59 5.98 13.05
CA ARG A 71 3.90 5.95 12.40
C ARG A 71 4.02 4.70 11.59
N THR A 72 4.40 4.86 10.32
CA THR A 72 4.57 3.74 9.41
C THR A 72 5.94 3.81 8.75
N GLY A 73 6.66 2.71 8.75
CA GLY A 73 7.86 2.50 7.93
C GLY A 73 7.59 1.37 6.95
N LEU A 74 7.92 1.56 5.68
CA LEU A 74 7.77 0.56 4.64
C LEU A 74 9.06 0.43 3.86
N PHE A 75 9.49 -0.82 3.63
CA PHE A 75 10.50 -1.19 2.66
C PHE A 75 9.89 -2.10 1.61
N SER A 76 10.19 -1.85 0.33
CA SER A 76 9.83 -2.76 -0.76
C SER A 76 10.99 -2.99 -1.69
N ALA A 77 11.04 -4.18 -2.27
CA ALA A 77 11.99 -4.59 -3.29
C ALA A 77 11.25 -5.29 -4.42
N SER A 78 11.64 -5.01 -5.66
CA SER A 78 11.07 -5.59 -6.87
C SER A 78 12.19 -5.87 -7.86
N MET A 79 12.29 -7.10 -8.36
CA MET A 79 13.36 -7.51 -9.27
C MET A 79 12.85 -8.41 -10.39
N PRO A 80 13.22 -8.16 -11.65
CA PRO A 80 12.91 -9.06 -12.76
C PRO A 80 13.75 -10.34 -12.67
N ILE A 81 13.15 -11.48 -13.06
CA ILE A 81 13.83 -12.76 -13.27
C ILE A 81 13.89 -13.01 -14.76
N LEU A 82 15.06 -12.76 -15.38
CA LEU A 82 15.22 -12.85 -16.83
C LEU A 82 14.99 -14.28 -17.36
N ALA A 83 15.36 -15.30 -16.56
CA ALA A 83 15.24 -16.70 -16.96
C ALA A 83 13.79 -17.15 -17.17
N THR A 84 12.84 -16.63 -16.37
CA THR A 84 11.42 -17.00 -16.45
C THR A 84 10.58 -15.95 -17.19
N GLY A 85 11.15 -14.77 -17.45
CA GLY A 85 10.41 -13.62 -17.95
C GLY A 85 9.41 -13.05 -16.95
N GLY A 86 9.53 -13.44 -15.67
CA GLY A 86 8.72 -12.97 -14.56
C GLY A 86 9.49 -12.04 -13.62
N GLY A 87 9.05 -11.94 -12.37
CA GLY A 87 9.70 -11.16 -11.33
C GLY A 87 9.36 -11.61 -9.91
N VAL A 88 10.19 -11.21 -8.98
CA VAL A 88 9.98 -11.40 -7.53
C VAL A 88 9.92 -10.06 -6.83
N GLY A 89 9.18 -10.01 -5.74
CA GLY A 89 9.08 -8.84 -4.91
C GLY A 89 8.97 -9.19 -3.43
N ALA A 90 9.34 -8.23 -2.61
CA ALA A 90 9.19 -8.31 -1.17
C ALA A 90 8.69 -6.98 -0.64
N VAL A 91 7.82 -7.01 0.36
CA VAL A 91 7.39 -5.83 1.10
C VAL A 91 7.45 -6.15 2.57
N VAL A 92 8.03 -5.24 3.34
CA VAL A 92 7.96 -5.26 4.80
C VAL A 92 7.48 -3.91 5.25
N TYR A 93 6.45 -3.86 6.09
CA TYR A 93 6.09 -2.63 6.75
C TYR A 93 5.87 -2.85 8.25
N TYR A 94 6.20 -1.81 8.99
CA TYR A 94 5.90 -1.67 10.40
C TYR A 94 4.96 -0.50 10.58
N ASP A 95 3.85 -0.74 11.25
CA ASP A 95 2.84 0.26 11.52
C ASP A 95 2.52 0.31 13.00
N GLN A 96 2.52 1.51 13.57
CA GLN A 96 2.18 1.74 14.96
C GLN A 96 1.06 2.77 15.04
N VAL A 97 -0.06 2.38 15.65
CA VAL A 97 -1.22 3.22 15.93
C VAL A 97 -1.52 3.15 17.42
N GLY A 98 -1.17 4.22 18.14
CA GLY A 98 -1.21 4.21 19.59
C GLY A 98 -0.34 3.09 20.17
N GLN A 99 -0.93 2.21 20.98
CA GLN A 99 -0.26 1.06 21.58
C GLN A 99 -0.23 -0.17 20.66
N SER A 100 -1.05 -0.19 19.60
CA SER A 100 -1.08 -1.30 18.65
C SER A 100 0.09 -1.21 17.69
N LYS A 101 0.76 -2.34 17.43
CA LYS A 101 1.89 -2.46 16.53
C LYS A 101 1.63 -3.60 15.57
N MET A 102 1.82 -3.37 14.28
CA MET A 102 1.69 -4.37 13.24
C MET A 102 2.98 -4.43 12.42
N THR A 103 3.51 -5.64 12.25
CA THR A 103 4.59 -5.93 11.31
C THR A 103 4.07 -6.86 10.26
N ASN A 104 4.17 -6.47 9.02
CA ASN A 104 3.77 -7.26 7.87
C ASN A 104 4.99 -7.53 6.98
N ALA A 105 5.14 -8.77 6.54
CA ALA A 105 6.14 -9.15 5.56
C ALA A 105 5.47 -9.98 4.47
N SER A 106 5.69 -9.63 3.21
CA SER A 106 5.16 -10.37 2.07
C SER A 106 6.24 -10.67 1.03
N LEU A 107 6.10 -11.83 0.40
CA LEU A 107 6.90 -12.26 -0.73
C LEU A 107 5.98 -12.51 -1.90
N SER A 108 6.36 -12.01 -3.08
CA SER A 108 5.55 -12.02 -4.29
C SER A 108 6.31 -12.65 -5.45
N TYR A 109 5.58 -13.33 -6.31
CA TYR A 109 6.02 -13.74 -7.64
C TYR A 109 5.02 -13.23 -8.67
N SER A 110 5.52 -12.73 -9.79
CA SER A 110 4.71 -12.30 -10.93
C SER A 110 5.23 -12.93 -12.21
N GLN A 111 4.32 -13.51 -13.01
CA GLN A 111 4.60 -13.94 -14.38
C GLN A 111 4.18 -12.85 -15.35
N HIS A 112 5.05 -12.52 -16.32
CA HIS A 112 4.78 -11.46 -17.27
C HIS A 112 4.48 -12.02 -18.66
N ILE A 113 3.43 -11.50 -19.27
CA ILE A 113 2.99 -11.86 -20.63
C ILE A 113 3.03 -10.58 -21.47
N LYS A 114 3.65 -10.63 -22.64
CA LYS A 114 3.63 -9.50 -23.57
C LYS A 114 2.20 -9.30 -24.09
N LEU A 115 1.70 -8.07 -23.97
CA LEU A 115 0.35 -7.69 -24.41
C LEU A 115 0.40 -6.32 -25.09
N GLY A 116 0.26 -6.30 -26.41
CA GLY A 116 0.42 -5.09 -27.22
C GLY A 116 1.81 -4.46 -27.03
N GLU A 117 1.85 -3.16 -26.75
CA GLU A 117 3.08 -2.41 -26.47
C GLU A 117 3.60 -2.59 -25.04
N GLY A 118 2.82 -3.24 -24.19
CA GLY A 118 3.12 -3.41 -22.78
C GLY A 118 3.29 -4.86 -22.37
N LYS A 119 3.19 -5.06 -21.05
CA LYS A 119 3.24 -6.36 -20.39
C LYS A 119 2.09 -6.46 -19.39
N LEU A 120 1.47 -7.63 -19.34
CA LEU A 120 0.53 -8.01 -18.29
C LEU A 120 1.25 -8.90 -17.29
N GLY A 121 1.31 -8.47 -16.04
CA GLY A 121 1.75 -9.26 -14.89
C GLY A 121 0.57 -9.95 -14.22
N ILE A 122 0.76 -11.21 -13.87
CA ILE A 122 -0.16 -12.00 -13.04
C ILE A 122 0.63 -12.39 -11.81
N GLY A 123 0.23 -11.90 -10.63
CA GLY A 123 1.01 -12.02 -9.41
C GLY A 123 0.27 -12.71 -8.27
N ILE A 124 1.05 -13.41 -7.45
CA ILE A 124 0.61 -14.01 -6.19
C ILE A 124 1.56 -13.57 -5.09
N GLN A 125 1.07 -13.52 -3.86
CA GLN A 125 1.91 -13.27 -2.68
C GLN A 125 1.49 -14.08 -1.47
N GLY A 126 2.48 -14.47 -0.67
CA GLY A 126 2.31 -14.93 0.69
C GLY A 126 2.58 -13.78 1.66
N ILE A 127 1.74 -13.64 2.66
CA ILE A 127 1.76 -12.54 3.63
C ILE A 127 1.90 -13.14 5.02
N TYR A 128 2.85 -12.65 5.80
CA TYR A 128 2.97 -12.92 7.23
C TYR A 128 2.73 -11.63 8.00
N THR A 129 1.82 -11.65 8.95
CA THR A 129 1.52 -10.49 9.79
C THR A 129 1.62 -10.86 11.26
N TYR A 130 2.43 -10.11 12.00
CA TYR A 130 2.49 -10.10 13.44
C TYR A 130 1.76 -8.86 13.97
N LEU A 131 0.78 -9.05 14.83
CA LEU A 131 -0.04 -7.99 15.40
C LEU A 131 0.04 -8.04 16.92
N SER A 132 0.45 -6.93 17.55
CA SER A 132 0.49 -6.73 18.98
C SER A 132 -0.46 -5.59 19.37
N LYS A 133 -1.31 -5.82 20.35
CA LYS A 133 -2.27 -4.81 20.83
C LYS A 133 -1.70 -3.88 21.91
N GLY A 134 -0.53 -4.19 22.46
CA GLY A 134 0.02 -3.43 23.56
C GLY A 134 -0.77 -3.57 24.87
N THR A 135 -0.39 -2.78 25.87
CA THR A 135 -1.03 -2.80 27.19
C THR A 135 -1.91 -1.55 27.32
N TYR A 136 -3.18 -1.76 27.59
CA TYR A 136 -4.13 -0.70 27.90
C TYR A 136 -4.51 -0.76 29.36
N ILE A 137 -4.68 0.40 29.99
CA ILE A 137 -5.17 0.49 31.38
C ILE A 137 -6.69 0.47 31.32
N ALA A 138 -7.29 -0.61 31.80
CA ALA A 138 -8.74 -0.70 31.91
C ALA A 138 -9.23 0.17 33.07
N ILE A 139 -10.33 0.90 32.88
CA ILE A 139 -11.02 1.63 33.96
C ILE A 139 -11.57 0.62 34.95
N ASP A 140 -12.18 -0.46 34.45
CA ASP A 140 -12.51 -1.62 35.25
C ASP A 140 -11.40 -2.66 35.13
N LYS A 141 -10.68 -2.90 36.25
CA LYS A 141 -9.58 -3.88 36.30
C LYS A 141 -10.01 -5.33 35.99
N TYR A 142 -11.29 -5.60 36.03
CA TYR A 142 -11.87 -6.92 35.68
C TYR A 142 -12.38 -6.98 34.23
N ASP A 143 -12.27 -5.90 33.47
CA ASP A 143 -12.65 -5.92 32.04
C ASP A 143 -11.66 -6.75 31.22
N VAL A 144 -12.07 -7.98 30.95
CA VAL A 144 -11.33 -8.97 30.18
C VAL A 144 -11.24 -8.67 28.67
N ASN A 145 -12.01 -7.69 28.20
CA ASN A 145 -11.98 -7.29 26.78
C ASN A 145 -10.85 -6.29 26.50
N VAL A 146 -10.24 -5.71 27.55
CA VAL A 146 -9.10 -4.80 27.37
C VAL A 146 -7.82 -5.61 27.17
N PRO A 147 -7.16 -5.51 25.99
CA PRO A 147 -5.94 -6.25 25.73
C PRO A 147 -4.81 -5.82 26.68
N SER A 148 -4.09 -6.76 27.26
CA SER A 148 -2.90 -6.53 28.08
C SER A 148 -1.70 -7.22 27.44
N GLY A 149 -0.98 -6.49 26.56
CA GLY A 149 0.25 -6.97 25.94
C GLY A 149 0.09 -8.20 25.01
N ALA A 150 -1.12 -8.50 24.56
CA ALA A 150 -1.41 -9.67 23.76
C ALA A 150 -0.95 -9.50 22.30
N SER A 151 -0.41 -10.57 21.73
CA SER A 151 0.00 -10.62 20.32
C SER A 151 -0.43 -11.92 19.67
N ASP A 152 -0.60 -11.88 18.35
CA ASP A 152 -0.85 -13.05 17.52
C ASP A 152 -0.22 -12.84 16.14
N SER A 153 0.05 -13.94 15.44
CA SER A 153 0.60 -13.88 14.08
C SER A 153 -0.12 -14.86 13.18
N LYS A 154 -0.30 -14.46 11.91
CA LYS A 154 -1.01 -15.25 10.90
C LYS A 154 -0.34 -15.14 9.54
N PHE A 155 -0.58 -16.17 8.75
CA PHE A 155 -0.30 -16.16 7.32
C PHE A 155 -1.56 -15.86 6.55
N ASP A 156 -1.40 -15.12 5.46
CA ASP A 156 -2.47 -14.80 4.51
C ASP A 156 -1.91 -14.81 3.09
N ALA A 157 -2.74 -14.57 2.11
CA ALA A 157 -2.39 -14.57 0.70
C ALA A 157 -2.97 -13.36 -0.03
N GLY A 158 -2.39 -13.03 -1.17
CA GLY A 158 -2.89 -12.03 -2.08
C GLY A 158 -2.64 -12.38 -3.53
N VAL A 159 -3.42 -11.77 -4.41
CA VAL A 159 -3.30 -11.93 -5.87
C VAL A 159 -3.40 -10.58 -6.55
N GLY A 160 -2.90 -10.50 -7.78
CA GLY A 160 -2.99 -9.27 -8.55
C GLY A 160 -2.79 -9.45 -10.03
N LEU A 161 -3.25 -8.44 -10.74
CA LEU A 161 -3.01 -8.19 -12.16
C LEU A 161 -2.40 -6.81 -12.30
N TRP A 162 -1.41 -6.66 -13.17
CA TRP A 162 -0.79 -5.38 -13.47
C TRP A 162 -0.46 -5.28 -14.94
N TYR A 163 -0.97 -4.27 -15.60
CA TYR A 163 -0.56 -3.92 -16.95
C TYR A 163 0.39 -2.73 -16.92
N GLU A 164 1.48 -2.83 -17.65
CA GLU A 164 2.50 -1.79 -17.76
C GLU A 164 2.87 -1.56 -19.21
N SER A 165 2.75 -0.34 -19.68
CA SER A 165 3.24 0.14 -20.98
C SER A 165 4.01 1.45 -20.82
N PRO A 166 4.66 1.98 -21.86
CA PRO A 166 5.37 3.27 -21.77
C PRO A 166 4.48 4.44 -21.33
N LYS A 167 3.21 4.44 -21.75
CA LYS A 167 2.28 5.55 -21.51
C LYS A 167 1.23 5.26 -20.43
N PHE A 168 0.93 4.01 -20.15
CA PHE A 168 -0.20 3.66 -19.31
C PHE A 168 0.14 2.50 -18.38
N TYR A 169 -0.30 2.60 -17.14
CA TYR A 169 -0.35 1.46 -16.24
C TYR A 169 -1.73 1.32 -15.59
N ALA A 170 -2.10 0.09 -15.28
CA ALA A 170 -3.25 -0.21 -14.44
C ALA A 170 -2.99 -1.47 -13.61
N GLY A 171 -3.45 -1.48 -12.39
CA GLY A 171 -3.32 -2.60 -11.46
C GLY A 171 -4.62 -2.90 -10.74
N LEU A 172 -4.91 -4.17 -10.57
CA LEU A 172 -5.99 -4.69 -9.75
C LEU A 172 -5.41 -5.75 -8.83
N SER A 173 -5.67 -5.66 -7.53
CA SER A 173 -5.17 -6.63 -6.56
C SER A 173 -6.15 -6.85 -5.42
N MET A 174 -5.96 -7.98 -4.75
CA MET A 174 -6.70 -8.33 -3.55
C MET A 174 -5.78 -9.00 -2.54
N ASN A 175 -5.74 -8.45 -1.33
CA ASN A 175 -4.95 -8.93 -0.20
C ASN A 175 -5.86 -9.53 0.87
N ASN A 176 -5.27 -10.29 1.80
CA ASN A 176 -5.94 -10.96 2.91
C ASN A 176 -7.05 -11.92 2.44
N LEU A 177 -6.75 -12.73 1.42
CA LEU A 177 -7.72 -13.65 0.81
C LEU A 177 -8.27 -14.69 1.81
N LEU A 178 -7.44 -15.10 2.79
CA LEU A 178 -7.80 -16.08 3.80
C LEU A 178 -8.59 -15.48 4.96
N ARG A 179 -8.64 -14.14 5.06
CA ARG A 179 -9.31 -13.41 6.15
C ARG A 179 -8.90 -13.93 7.52
N SER A 180 -7.60 -13.98 7.74
CA SER A 180 -6.99 -14.54 8.95
C SER A 180 -7.54 -13.91 10.22
N LYS A 181 -7.88 -14.75 11.21
CA LYS A 181 -8.45 -14.34 12.50
C LYS A 181 -7.35 -14.30 13.54
N TYR A 182 -7.11 -13.12 14.11
CA TYR A 182 -6.20 -12.92 15.24
C TYR A 182 -6.98 -13.02 16.52
N THR A 183 -6.43 -13.73 17.50
CA THR A 183 -7.08 -13.95 18.79
C THR A 183 -6.17 -13.44 19.89
N PHE A 184 -6.61 -12.42 20.61
CA PHE A 184 -5.87 -11.82 21.72
C PHE A 184 -6.43 -12.36 23.02
N LYS A 185 -5.62 -13.12 23.75
CA LYS A 185 -5.98 -13.57 25.10
C LYS A 185 -5.79 -12.40 26.03
N SER A 186 -6.83 -12.01 26.77
CA SER A 186 -6.66 -11.11 27.91
C SER A 186 -5.95 -11.86 29.02
N ALA A 187 -5.00 -11.20 29.69
CA ALA A 187 -4.47 -11.67 30.97
C ALA A 187 -5.42 -11.25 32.12
N GLY A 188 -6.71 -11.52 31.93
CA GLY A 188 -7.74 -11.09 32.87
C GLY A 188 -7.44 -11.54 34.31
N ILE A 189 -7.68 -10.66 35.26
CA ILE A 189 -7.66 -11.00 36.68
C ILE A 189 -8.91 -11.81 36.95
N PRO A 190 -8.81 -12.98 37.63
CA PRO A 190 -9.98 -13.74 37.98
C PRO A 190 -10.95 -12.90 38.83
N ASP A 191 -12.24 -12.96 38.53
CA ASP A 191 -13.28 -12.36 39.34
C ASP A 191 -13.16 -12.91 40.78
N PRO A 192 -13.01 -12.07 41.81
CA PRO A 192 -12.84 -12.52 43.17
C PRO A 192 -14.00 -13.33 43.72
N GLN A 193 -15.22 -13.19 43.15
CA GLN A 193 -16.43 -13.89 43.61
C GLN A 193 -16.63 -15.22 42.92
N THR A 194 -16.27 -15.32 41.63
CA THR A 194 -16.53 -16.52 40.84
C THR A 194 -15.27 -17.32 40.50
N GLY A 195 -14.07 -16.76 40.71
CA GLY A 195 -12.79 -17.37 40.36
C GLY A 195 -12.57 -17.55 38.84
N LYS A 196 -13.54 -17.13 38.03
CA LYS A 196 -13.49 -17.29 36.57
C LYS A 196 -12.86 -16.09 35.92
N ILE A 197 -11.92 -16.34 35.01
CA ILE A 197 -11.50 -15.35 34.04
C ILE A 197 -12.63 -15.28 33.01
N GLY A 198 -13.52 -14.29 33.14
CA GLY A 198 -14.63 -14.06 32.22
C GLY A 198 -14.16 -13.41 30.93
N GLY A 199 -14.96 -13.52 29.86
CA GLY A 199 -14.85 -12.80 28.61
C GLY A 199 -14.53 -13.66 27.40
N THR A 200 -15.06 -13.23 26.27
CA THR A 200 -14.68 -13.78 24.96
C THR A 200 -13.34 -13.19 24.54
N PRO A 201 -12.42 -13.99 24.00
CA PRO A 201 -11.17 -13.48 23.45
C PRO A 201 -11.47 -12.37 22.44
N ASN A 202 -10.77 -11.23 22.56
CA ASN A 202 -10.89 -10.17 21.56
C ASN A 202 -10.34 -10.70 20.23
N GLN A 203 -11.18 -10.66 19.21
CA GLN A 203 -10.84 -11.14 17.86
C GLN A 203 -10.73 -9.96 16.90
N TYR A 204 -9.72 -10.03 16.05
CA TYR A 204 -9.56 -9.13 14.91
C TYR A 204 -9.49 -9.97 13.64
N ILE A 205 -10.29 -9.60 12.65
CA ILE A 205 -10.30 -10.25 11.33
C ILE A 205 -9.58 -9.34 10.34
N ALA A 206 -8.57 -9.86 9.67
CA ALA A 206 -7.94 -9.19 8.54
C ALA A 206 -8.88 -9.26 7.33
N GLU A 207 -9.72 -8.24 7.16
CA GLU A 207 -10.68 -8.20 6.06
C GLU A 207 -9.98 -8.14 4.71
N ASN A 208 -10.66 -8.60 3.66
CA ASN A 208 -10.15 -8.53 2.30
C ASN A 208 -9.98 -7.06 1.88
N HIS A 209 -8.83 -6.73 1.30
CA HIS A 209 -8.54 -5.41 0.75
C HIS A 209 -8.38 -5.52 -0.76
N ALA A 210 -9.24 -4.86 -1.50
CA ALA A 210 -9.13 -4.72 -2.95
C ALA A 210 -8.56 -3.35 -3.31
N TYR A 211 -7.64 -3.33 -4.29
CA TYR A 211 -7.02 -2.12 -4.82
C TYR A 211 -7.18 -2.07 -6.32
N PHE A 212 -7.55 -0.92 -6.82
CA PHE A 212 -7.43 -0.55 -8.22
C PHE A 212 -6.57 0.70 -8.34
N THR A 213 -5.56 0.68 -9.19
CA THR A 213 -4.75 1.86 -9.50
C THR A 213 -4.53 1.98 -10.99
N ALA A 214 -4.48 3.21 -11.48
CA ALA A 214 -4.12 3.49 -12.87
C ALA A 214 -3.41 4.84 -12.97
N GLY A 215 -2.62 4.99 -14.04
CA GLY A 215 -1.99 6.26 -14.38
C GLY A 215 -1.66 6.33 -15.86
N TYR A 216 -1.59 7.54 -16.38
CA TYR A 216 -1.31 7.80 -17.79
C TYR A 216 -0.24 8.89 -17.92
N ASN A 217 0.82 8.61 -18.69
CA ASN A 217 1.91 9.55 -18.95
C ASN A 217 1.59 10.39 -20.19
N ILE A 218 1.46 11.69 -20.01
CA ILE A 218 1.22 12.69 -21.06
C ILE A 218 2.52 13.46 -21.26
N ASP A 219 3.11 13.35 -22.43
CA ASP A 219 4.27 14.13 -22.83
C ASP A 219 3.81 15.57 -23.10
N ALA A 220 3.85 16.44 -22.08
CA ALA A 220 3.43 17.84 -22.20
C ALA A 220 4.47 18.68 -22.98
N SER A 221 5.76 18.31 -22.90
CA SER A 221 6.85 18.84 -23.72
C SER A 221 7.97 17.80 -23.80
N SER A 222 9.08 18.14 -24.49
CA SER A 222 10.26 17.27 -24.56
C SER A 222 10.91 17.02 -23.19
N SER A 223 10.65 17.86 -22.20
CA SER A 223 11.26 17.79 -20.86
C SER A 223 10.24 17.57 -19.75
N VAL A 224 8.93 17.64 -20.03
CA VAL A 224 7.86 17.56 -19.00
C VAL A 224 6.88 16.46 -19.32
N VAL A 225 6.76 15.52 -18.40
CA VAL A 225 5.73 14.46 -18.41
C VAL A 225 4.73 14.71 -17.28
N VAL A 226 3.45 14.81 -17.63
CA VAL A 226 2.35 14.94 -16.66
C VAL A 226 1.67 13.59 -16.50
N THR A 227 1.57 13.11 -15.26
CA THR A 227 0.98 11.81 -14.95
C THR A 227 -0.22 11.98 -14.03
N PRO A 228 -1.46 12.05 -14.54
CA PRO A 228 -2.65 11.83 -13.73
C PRO A 228 -2.68 10.39 -13.22
N THR A 229 -3.10 10.21 -11.97
CA THR A 229 -3.14 8.93 -11.30
C THR A 229 -4.44 8.76 -10.50
N VAL A 230 -4.87 7.53 -10.33
CA VAL A 230 -5.99 7.17 -9.49
C VAL A 230 -5.67 5.94 -8.66
N LEU A 231 -6.15 5.93 -7.43
CA LEU A 231 -6.14 4.78 -6.54
C LEU A 231 -7.51 4.64 -5.89
N VAL A 232 -8.10 3.47 -6.02
CA VAL A 232 -9.32 3.07 -5.31
C VAL A 232 -8.95 1.93 -4.38
N LYS A 233 -9.26 2.09 -3.12
CA LYS A 233 -9.09 1.06 -2.08
C LYS A 233 -10.47 0.69 -1.57
N SER A 234 -10.74 -0.60 -1.44
CA SER A 234 -11.97 -1.12 -0.86
C SER A 234 -11.65 -2.15 0.21
N VAL A 235 -12.30 -2.02 1.36
CA VAL A 235 -12.34 -3.06 2.40
C VAL A 235 -13.63 -3.83 2.23
N LEU A 236 -13.54 -5.15 2.09
CA LEU A 236 -14.67 -6.04 1.85
C LEU A 236 -14.93 -6.89 3.12
N PRO A 237 -15.70 -6.38 4.10
CA PRO A 237 -15.94 -7.08 5.35
C PRO A 237 -16.89 -8.27 5.18
N GLY A 238 -16.62 -9.37 5.86
CA GLY A 238 -17.47 -10.55 5.87
C GLY A 238 -17.32 -11.46 4.65
N ASP A 239 -18.18 -12.50 4.51
CA ASP A 239 -18.11 -13.47 3.41
C ASP A 239 -18.66 -12.93 2.09
N PHE A 240 -18.11 -13.38 0.95
CA PHE A 240 -18.52 -12.92 -0.39
C PHE A 240 -20.00 -13.15 -0.75
N SER A 241 -20.73 -13.89 0.06
CA SER A 241 -22.14 -14.23 -0.18
C SER A 241 -23.16 -13.13 0.13
N SER A 242 -22.74 -12.04 0.80
CA SER A 242 -23.66 -10.97 1.23
C SER A 242 -23.65 -9.79 0.28
N SER A 243 -24.77 -9.53 -0.41
CA SER A 243 -24.93 -8.42 -1.36
C SER A 243 -24.83 -7.01 -0.72
N SER A 244 -25.00 -6.90 0.60
CA SER A 244 -24.91 -5.63 1.32
C SER A 244 -23.49 -5.03 1.38
N LYS A 245 -22.45 -5.79 1.04
CA LYS A 245 -21.04 -5.39 1.13
C LYS A 245 -20.63 -4.35 0.11
N PHE A 246 -21.18 -4.45 -1.09
CA PHE A 246 -20.86 -3.53 -2.18
C PHE A 246 -21.68 -2.22 -2.11
N SER A 247 -22.73 -2.20 -1.29
CA SER A 247 -23.62 -1.03 -1.16
C SER A 247 -23.16 -0.03 -0.10
N ASN A 248 -22.19 -0.35 0.75
CA ASN A 248 -21.75 0.57 1.80
C ASN A 248 -20.57 1.42 1.32
N SER A 249 -20.84 2.69 1.00
CA SER A 249 -19.84 3.69 0.59
C SER A 249 -18.68 3.87 1.59
N LYS A 250 -18.90 3.54 2.85
CA LYS A 250 -17.90 3.60 3.94
C LYS A 250 -16.72 2.66 3.77
N ASN A 251 -16.82 1.68 2.89
CA ASN A 251 -15.77 0.68 2.64
C ASN A 251 -14.81 1.09 1.52
N TYR A 252 -15.01 2.24 0.90
CA TYR A 252 -14.22 2.70 -0.23
C TYR A 252 -13.45 3.97 0.13
N SER A 253 -12.21 4.04 -0.33
CA SER A 253 -11.39 5.25 -0.34
C SER A 253 -10.93 5.50 -1.76
N PHE A 254 -11.13 6.70 -2.26
CA PHE A 254 -10.67 7.14 -3.56
C PHE A 254 -9.58 8.18 -3.38
N GLU A 255 -8.49 8.04 -4.13
CA GLU A 255 -7.44 9.03 -4.22
C GLU A 255 -7.17 9.33 -5.69
N GLY A 256 -7.25 10.59 -6.07
CA GLY A 256 -6.89 11.10 -7.39
C GLY A 256 -5.74 12.08 -7.28
N GLY A 257 -4.79 12.02 -8.20
CA GLY A 257 -3.65 12.90 -8.18
C GLY A 257 -3.12 13.25 -9.55
N VAL A 258 -2.24 14.23 -9.58
CA VAL A 258 -1.49 14.63 -10.77
C VAL A 258 -0.04 14.93 -10.36
N ARG A 259 0.89 14.44 -11.15
CA ARG A 259 2.32 14.69 -10.98
C ARG A 259 2.91 15.18 -12.28
N ALA A 260 3.68 16.27 -12.22
CA ALA A 260 4.57 16.71 -13.29
C ALA A 260 6.00 16.26 -12.99
N THR A 261 6.64 15.58 -13.94
CA THR A 261 8.06 15.18 -13.88
C THR A 261 8.82 15.96 -14.92
N ILE A 262 9.91 16.62 -14.50
CA ILE A 262 10.71 17.53 -15.32
C ILE A 262 12.10 16.91 -15.49
N ASP A 263 12.53 16.71 -16.75
CA ASP A 263 13.83 16.12 -17.14
C ASP A 263 14.11 14.74 -16.49
N ASP A 264 13.07 13.97 -16.15
CA ASP A 264 13.13 12.74 -15.32
C ASP A 264 13.88 12.95 -13.97
N LYS A 265 14.12 14.20 -13.58
CA LYS A 265 14.95 14.59 -12.45
C LYS A 265 14.15 15.20 -11.30
N TYR A 266 13.23 16.09 -11.58
CA TYR A 266 12.43 16.75 -10.56
C TYR A 266 10.97 16.35 -10.73
N TRP A 267 10.23 16.25 -9.63
CA TRP A 267 8.78 16.11 -9.71
C TRP A 267 8.08 16.95 -8.66
N ILE A 268 6.90 17.39 -9.03
CA ILE A 268 5.95 18.04 -8.15
C ILE A 268 4.56 17.48 -8.45
N GLY A 269 3.72 17.34 -7.45
CA GLY A 269 2.38 16.82 -7.63
C GLY A 269 1.44 17.19 -6.50
N ALA A 270 0.17 16.90 -6.74
CA ALA A 270 -0.88 17.05 -5.75
C ALA A 270 -1.84 15.87 -5.84
N ASN A 271 -2.34 15.43 -4.69
CA ASN A 271 -3.34 14.38 -4.58
C ASN A 271 -4.53 14.88 -3.74
N TYR A 272 -5.70 14.38 -4.06
CA TYR A 272 -6.90 14.51 -3.26
C TYR A 272 -7.35 13.13 -2.80
N ARG A 273 -7.51 12.95 -1.51
CA ARG A 273 -8.04 11.72 -0.89
C ARG A 273 -9.38 12.02 -0.29
N THR A 274 -10.40 11.26 -0.70
CA THR A 274 -11.79 11.45 -0.30
C THR A 274 -11.91 11.43 1.23
N GLU A 275 -12.60 12.44 1.77
CA GLU A 275 -12.92 12.60 3.20
C GLU A 275 -11.71 12.58 4.15
N GLU A 276 -10.49 12.76 3.64
CA GLU A 276 -9.30 12.76 4.47
C GLU A 276 -8.41 13.97 4.22
N SER A 277 -7.80 14.10 3.02
CA SER A 277 -6.73 15.07 2.85
C SER A 277 -6.56 15.59 1.43
N ILE A 278 -5.94 16.76 1.34
CA ILE A 278 -5.29 17.27 0.15
C ILE A 278 -3.80 17.20 0.40
N SER A 279 -3.06 16.62 -0.54
CA SER A 279 -1.63 16.38 -0.39
C SER A 279 -0.83 17.09 -1.46
N GLY A 280 0.31 17.65 -1.07
CA GLY A 280 1.37 18.10 -1.97
C GLY A 280 2.55 17.14 -1.90
N LEU A 281 3.17 16.85 -3.03
CA LEU A 281 4.37 16.02 -3.09
C LEU A 281 5.40 16.66 -4.02
N LEU A 282 6.66 16.50 -3.67
CA LEU A 282 7.80 16.96 -4.45
C LEU A 282 9.00 16.04 -4.26
N GLY A 283 9.95 16.11 -5.18
CA GLY A 283 11.17 15.34 -5.02
C GLY A 283 12.17 15.54 -6.16
N ILE A 284 13.28 14.84 -6.00
CA ILE A 284 14.42 14.92 -6.89
C ILE A 284 14.98 13.52 -7.16
N SER A 285 15.41 13.30 -8.40
CA SER A 285 16.22 12.15 -8.79
C SER A 285 17.67 12.61 -9.02
N PHE A 286 18.63 11.81 -8.59
CA PHE A 286 20.03 12.08 -8.72
C PHE A 286 20.84 10.80 -8.90
N ALA A 287 22.17 10.91 -8.90
CA ALA A 287 23.11 9.86 -9.28
C ALA A 287 23.04 9.49 -10.78
N LYS A 288 23.87 8.52 -11.19
CA LYS A 288 23.90 8.08 -12.58
C LYS A 288 22.54 7.52 -13.02
N ASP A 289 22.05 7.95 -14.18
CA ASP A 289 20.76 7.55 -14.74
C ASP A 289 19.57 7.82 -13.82
N ASN A 290 19.66 8.87 -12.97
CA ASN A 290 18.62 9.21 -12.00
C ASN A 290 18.20 8.02 -11.11
N ALA A 291 19.20 7.21 -10.72
CA ALA A 291 18.96 5.95 -10.02
C ALA A 291 18.43 6.15 -8.60
N VAL A 292 18.82 7.22 -7.92
CA VAL A 292 18.35 7.55 -6.57
C VAL A 292 17.26 8.60 -6.64
N ARG A 293 16.16 8.36 -5.93
CA ARG A 293 15.04 9.30 -5.80
C ARG A 293 14.81 9.64 -4.34
N LEU A 294 14.67 10.90 -4.04
CA LEU A 294 14.27 11.41 -2.73
C LEU A 294 12.99 12.23 -2.88
N GLY A 295 11.95 11.85 -2.15
CA GLY A 295 10.65 12.49 -2.19
C GLY A 295 10.19 12.90 -0.80
N TYR A 296 9.40 13.96 -0.76
CA TYR A 296 8.68 14.43 0.41
C TYR A 296 7.23 14.70 0.06
N ALA A 297 6.31 14.29 0.93
CA ALA A 297 4.92 14.66 0.81
C ALA A 297 4.39 15.23 2.13
N PHE A 298 3.50 16.18 1.98
CA PHE A 298 2.76 16.82 3.06
C PHE A 298 1.27 16.65 2.80
N ASP A 299 0.55 16.03 3.75
CA ASP A 299 -0.89 15.91 3.68
C ASP A 299 -1.51 16.95 4.61
N PHE A 300 -2.35 17.80 4.06
CA PHE A 300 -3.23 18.68 4.80
C PHE A 300 -4.54 17.94 5.05
N ILE A 301 -4.85 17.68 6.31
CA ILE A 301 -6.08 17.01 6.73
C ILE A 301 -7.20 18.03 6.70
N ALA A 302 -7.98 18.05 5.62
CA ALA A 302 -8.99 19.05 5.34
C ALA A 302 -10.40 18.66 5.84
N PHE A 303 -10.61 17.37 6.12
CA PHE A 303 -11.94 16.80 6.40
C PHE A 303 -11.93 15.96 7.66
N ASN A 304 -13.07 15.87 8.34
CA ASN A 304 -13.30 15.03 9.53
C ASN A 304 -12.23 15.22 10.64
N GLN A 305 -11.97 16.50 11.01
CA GLN A 305 -10.86 16.87 11.90
C GLN A 305 -11.14 16.64 13.39
N ASP A 306 -12.35 16.27 13.80
CA ASP A 306 -12.77 16.21 15.21
C ASP A 306 -11.87 15.36 16.12
N ALA A 307 -11.06 14.47 15.55
CA ALA A 307 -10.12 13.62 16.27
C ALA A 307 -8.76 13.50 15.58
N ARG A 308 -8.33 14.51 14.78
CA ARG A 308 -7.12 14.40 13.95
C ARG A 308 -6.34 15.71 13.97
N ALA A 309 -5.01 15.63 14.04
CA ALA A 309 -4.16 16.79 13.78
C ALA A 309 -4.15 17.10 12.27
N PHE A 310 -3.92 18.36 11.93
CA PHE A 310 -4.12 18.91 10.59
C PHE A 310 -3.09 18.46 9.54
N SER A 311 -2.00 17.80 9.92
CA SER A 311 -0.94 17.45 8.97
C SER A 311 -0.40 16.05 9.13
N SER A 312 0.05 15.47 8.00
CA SER A 312 0.87 14.27 7.97
C SER A 312 2.08 14.49 7.07
N HIS A 313 3.17 13.81 7.36
CA HIS A 313 4.44 13.96 6.66
C HIS A 313 4.90 12.59 6.16
N GLU A 314 5.45 12.56 4.94
CA GLU A 314 5.96 11.34 4.34
C GLU A 314 7.29 11.61 3.63
N ILE A 315 8.28 10.76 3.84
CA ILE A 315 9.57 10.79 3.17
C ILE A 315 9.73 9.48 2.41
N MET A 316 10.18 9.57 1.16
CA MET A 316 10.48 8.43 0.29
C MET A 316 11.93 8.48 -0.15
N LEU A 317 12.62 7.34 -0.05
CA LEU A 317 13.90 7.07 -0.69
C LEU A 317 13.74 5.87 -1.60
N SER A 318 14.09 6.01 -2.88
CA SER A 318 14.04 4.93 -3.85
C SER A 318 15.36 4.76 -4.56
N TYR A 319 15.72 3.53 -4.88
CA TYR A 319 16.90 3.21 -5.67
C TYR A 319 16.55 2.24 -6.80
N ARG A 320 16.91 2.60 -8.02
CA ARG A 320 16.73 1.80 -9.23
C ARG A 320 18.05 1.21 -9.70
N LEU A 321 18.10 -0.10 -9.85
CA LEU A 321 19.22 -0.76 -10.50
C LEU A 321 19.20 -0.52 -12.01
N PRO A 322 20.36 -0.54 -12.69
CA PRO A 322 20.39 -0.55 -14.14
C PRO A 322 19.55 -1.70 -14.72
N LYS A 323 18.97 -1.49 -15.89
CA LYS A 323 18.26 -2.57 -16.58
C LYS A 323 19.22 -3.73 -16.85
N ALA A 324 18.83 -4.92 -16.44
CA ALA A 324 19.59 -6.12 -16.73
C ALA A 324 19.59 -6.38 -18.24
N THR A 325 20.76 -6.39 -18.84
CA THR A 325 20.94 -6.77 -20.26
C THR A 325 21.33 -8.24 -20.32
N VAL A 326 20.59 -9.03 -21.09
CA VAL A 326 21.04 -10.39 -21.43
C VAL A 326 22.19 -10.25 -22.43
N ASN A 327 23.42 -10.42 -21.97
CA ASN A 327 24.54 -10.61 -22.88
C ASN A 327 24.38 -11.99 -23.54
N THR A 328 23.68 -12.05 -24.67
CA THR A 328 23.74 -13.21 -25.55
C THR A 328 25.16 -13.27 -26.11
N ARG A 329 26.01 -14.13 -25.52
CA ARG A 329 27.28 -14.46 -26.15
C ARG A 329 26.93 -14.97 -27.55
N PRO A 330 27.51 -14.41 -28.65
CA PRO A 330 27.27 -14.95 -29.97
C PRO A 330 27.66 -16.44 -29.95
N ALA A 331 26.79 -17.28 -30.47
CA ALA A 331 27.09 -18.69 -30.56
C ALA A 331 28.38 -18.83 -31.37
N ILE A 332 29.45 -19.34 -30.76
CA ILE A 332 30.68 -19.65 -31.44
C ILE A 332 30.36 -20.82 -32.36
N ARG A 333 30.14 -20.54 -33.65
CA ARG A 333 30.09 -21.58 -34.67
C ARG A 333 31.51 -22.10 -34.87
N THR A 334 31.86 -23.22 -34.26
CA THR A 334 33.06 -23.94 -34.62
C THR A 334 32.92 -24.39 -36.06
N PRO A 335 33.89 -24.08 -36.94
CA PRO A 335 33.85 -24.61 -38.33
C PRO A 335 33.92 -26.15 -38.21
N ARG A 336 32.91 -26.83 -38.73
CA ARG A 336 33.05 -28.30 -38.98
C ARG A 336 34.01 -28.45 -40.11
N TYR A 337 35.22 -28.93 -39.83
CA TYR A 337 36.10 -29.45 -40.84
C TYR A 337 35.44 -30.75 -41.35
N SER A 338 34.90 -30.73 -42.56
CA SER A 338 34.60 -31.97 -43.31
C SER A 338 35.93 -32.47 -43.91
N PHE A 339 36.38 -33.65 -43.50
CA PHE A 339 37.43 -34.41 -44.18
C PHE A 339 36.82 -35.06 -45.42
#